data_ab1633f2819e160eaafec283d2fc1fdb
#
_entry.id   ab1633f2819e160eaafec283d2fc1fdb
#
_cell.length_a   1.000
_cell.length_b   1.000
_cell.length_c   1.000
_cell.angle_alpha   90.00
_cell.angle_beta   90.00
_cell.angle_gamma   90.00
#
_symmetry.space_group_name_H-M   'P 1'
#
loop_
_entity.id
_entity.type
_entity.pdbx_description
1 polymer ?
#
loop_
_entity_poly.entity_id
_entity_poly.type
_entity_poly.pdbx_seq_one_letter_code
_entity_poly.pdbx_strand_id
1 'polypeptide(L)'
;MREKTVIAADLGASGGKMAKGSYNGSRLLAGDFFDFENKPIELNKNLYWDLFALYNSILQGTVRYSQDCEADSISVDTWGATYGLLDSKGRLLEPIYHYRDLRTEHSMERMYQNVSREKVFQLTGCQPARSYTLPQLYSYVEHQERILDLADTMLFLPDLLTYFLSGEKVTERSIAGTSGLLRLDQEDWCYELFRMLGIQTDMLLPLTEPGTERGMMSRRIADSLNIKQMKVISAIGHDTASAVAGIPYFGVGQVYISIGTNINMGVEVTESVTGETAFRGGYKNAAVMEDRKILYRDFAAFWLLNEFQRSCREEGCSYSYQDMMELASAAKARSVFVDTDDEILNNAGGNIKEKINAFLERSGQETLTEDADFIRCILESIALKVKYCTEYLEKELHIPLHKISVINGGTRNYVLMQMISDALARPVYCGLPYATLTGNILTQLYALGELGSVDEMRDLSGRSFSMKEYHPVEKRKEYWDSGLQKMMEKGVCK
;
A
#
# COMPACT_ATOMS: atom_id res chain seq x y z
N MET A 1 2.86 13.34 32.76
CA MET A 1 3.06 13.86 31.42
C MET A 1 1.72 14.37 30.89
N ARG A 2 1.70 15.44 30.12
CA ARG A 2 0.47 15.88 29.42
C ARG A 2 0.14 14.84 28.35
N GLU A 3 -1.09 14.47 28.22
CA GLU A 3 -1.58 13.65 27.12
C GLU A 3 -1.26 14.31 25.77
N LYS A 4 -0.78 13.53 24.79
CA LYS A 4 -0.52 13.97 23.42
C LYS A 4 -1.66 13.58 22.53
N THR A 5 -2.11 14.53 21.74
CA THR A 5 -3.15 14.33 20.75
C THR A 5 -2.62 14.64 19.36
N VAL A 6 -2.74 13.68 18.43
CA VAL A 6 -2.30 13.83 17.05
C VAL A 6 -3.42 13.48 16.07
N ILE A 7 -3.41 14.09 14.89
CA ILE A 7 -4.37 13.83 13.82
C ILE A 7 -3.64 13.12 12.69
N ALA A 8 -4.11 11.93 12.32
CA ALA A 8 -3.58 11.18 11.20
C ALA A 8 -4.59 11.13 10.06
N ALA A 9 -4.12 11.34 8.83
CA ALA A 9 -4.89 11.19 7.60
C ALA A 9 -4.23 10.15 6.71
N ASP A 10 -4.92 9.04 6.48
CA ASP A 10 -4.55 7.95 5.57
C ASP A 10 -5.43 8.06 4.32
N LEU A 11 -4.82 8.38 3.19
CA LEU A 11 -5.49 8.49 1.90
C LEU A 11 -5.26 7.23 1.08
N GLY A 12 -6.28 6.41 0.95
CA GLY A 12 -6.29 5.28 0.04
C GLY A 12 -6.80 5.65 -1.36
N ALA A 13 -6.49 4.82 -2.34
CA ALA A 13 -6.88 5.04 -3.74
C ALA A 13 -8.40 5.05 -3.99
N SER A 14 -9.19 4.45 -3.13
CA SER A 14 -10.66 4.39 -3.25
C SER A 14 -11.40 5.19 -2.18
N GLY A 15 -10.71 5.75 -1.22
CA GLY A 15 -11.25 6.53 -0.12
C GLY A 15 -10.20 6.80 0.94
N GLY A 16 -10.41 7.81 1.74
CA GLY A 16 -9.51 8.18 2.82
C GLY A 16 -10.16 7.99 4.19
N LYS A 17 -9.32 7.94 5.19
CA LYS A 17 -9.71 7.82 6.58
C LYS A 17 -8.84 8.70 7.46
N MET A 18 -9.46 9.42 8.37
CA MET A 18 -8.72 10.13 9.41
C MET A 18 -9.04 9.58 10.79
N ALA A 19 -8.09 9.72 11.69
CA ALA A 19 -8.25 9.34 13.10
C ALA A 19 -7.56 10.32 14.03
N LYS A 20 -8.10 10.41 15.25
CA LYS A 20 -7.42 11.02 16.38
C LYS A 20 -6.67 9.95 17.16
N GLY A 21 -5.38 10.18 17.37
CA GLY A 21 -4.54 9.40 18.28
C GLY A 21 -4.33 10.14 19.60
N SER A 22 -4.57 9.47 20.73
CA SER A 22 -4.30 10.01 22.07
C SER A 22 -3.31 9.12 22.80
N TYR A 23 -2.22 9.70 23.29
CA TYR A 23 -1.16 9.00 24.01
C TYR A 23 -1.01 9.55 25.43
N ASN A 24 -1.17 8.70 26.43
CA ASN A 24 -1.13 9.07 27.84
C ASN A 24 0.20 8.78 28.54
N GLY A 25 1.27 8.52 27.79
CA GLY A 25 2.58 8.12 28.32
C GLY A 25 2.79 6.61 28.46
N SER A 26 1.75 5.79 28.30
CA SER A 26 1.85 4.33 28.42
C SER A 26 1.11 3.55 27.33
N ARG A 27 -0.04 4.05 26.89
CA ARG A 27 -0.88 3.44 25.85
C ARG A 27 -1.32 4.45 24.82
N LEU A 28 -1.49 3.98 23.60
CA LEU A 28 -2.08 4.69 22.50
C LEU A 28 -3.55 4.28 22.35
N LEU A 29 -4.42 5.27 22.23
CA LEU A 29 -5.80 5.12 21.80
C LEU A 29 -5.91 5.72 20.42
N ALA A 30 -6.38 4.95 19.44
CA ALA A 30 -6.71 5.41 18.10
C ALA A 30 -8.19 5.08 17.84
N GLY A 31 -8.97 6.08 17.44
CA GLY A 31 -10.41 5.90 17.27
C GLY A 31 -11.09 7.14 16.70
N ASP A 32 -12.41 7.13 16.73
CA ASP A 32 -13.25 8.18 16.15
C ASP A 32 -12.86 8.44 14.69
N PHE A 33 -13.16 7.47 13.83
CA PHE A 33 -12.77 7.52 12.42
C PHE A 33 -13.68 8.47 11.62
N PHE A 34 -13.06 9.24 10.74
CA PHE A 34 -13.73 10.07 9.74
C PHE A 34 -13.37 9.52 8.35
N ASP A 35 -14.36 8.90 7.70
CA ASP A 35 -14.20 8.34 6.37
C ASP A 35 -14.64 9.36 5.31
N PHE A 36 -13.96 9.36 4.15
CA PHE A 36 -14.33 10.15 3.00
C PHE A 36 -14.02 9.41 1.69
N GLU A 37 -14.77 9.72 0.64
CA GLU A 37 -14.58 9.13 -0.68
C GLU A 37 -13.41 9.76 -1.41
N ASN A 38 -12.77 8.96 -2.27
CA ASN A 38 -11.76 9.41 -3.23
C ASN A 38 -12.19 8.92 -4.61
N LYS A 39 -12.73 9.81 -5.42
CA LYS A 39 -13.21 9.51 -6.76
C LYS A 39 -12.35 10.22 -7.78
N PRO A 40 -11.80 9.50 -8.78
CA PRO A 40 -11.10 10.15 -9.87
C PRO A 40 -12.05 10.99 -10.73
N ILE A 41 -11.49 12.02 -11.35
CA ILE A 41 -12.19 12.89 -12.28
C ILE A 41 -11.72 12.56 -13.69
N GLU A 42 -12.65 12.25 -14.59
CA GLU A 42 -12.36 12.15 -16.01
C GLU A 42 -12.59 13.50 -16.69
N LEU A 43 -11.57 14.04 -17.35
CA LEU A 43 -11.63 15.27 -18.11
C LEU A 43 -10.82 15.16 -19.39
N ASN A 44 -11.44 15.43 -20.54
CA ASN A 44 -10.76 15.38 -21.83
C ASN A 44 -10.02 14.06 -22.12
N LYS A 45 -10.62 12.93 -21.75
CA LYS A 45 -10.05 11.57 -21.87
C LYS A 45 -8.88 11.26 -20.94
N ASN A 46 -8.49 12.18 -20.07
CA ASN A 46 -7.50 11.95 -19.03
C ASN A 46 -8.19 11.73 -17.69
N LEU A 47 -7.54 10.96 -16.85
CA LEU A 47 -8.01 10.64 -15.51
C LEU A 47 -7.16 11.38 -14.47
N TYR A 48 -7.80 12.08 -13.55
CA TYR A 48 -7.14 12.90 -12.53
C TYR A 48 -7.60 12.52 -11.12
N TRP A 49 -6.75 12.78 -10.14
CA TRP A 49 -7.15 12.83 -8.74
C TRP A 49 -7.82 14.16 -8.42
N ASP A 50 -8.89 14.13 -7.64
CA ASP A 50 -9.50 15.35 -7.10
C ASP A 50 -8.70 15.84 -5.88
N LEU A 51 -7.53 16.41 -6.14
CA LEU A 51 -6.64 16.94 -5.11
C LEU A 51 -7.33 17.89 -4.14
N PHE A 52 -8.20 18.75 -4.66
CA PHE A 52 -8.86 19.77 -3.84
C PHE A 52 -9.96 19.16 -2.96
N ALA A 53 -10.67 18.15 -3.41
CA ALA A 53 -11.60 17.40 -2.57
C ALA A 53 -10.87 16.64 -1.46
N LEU A 54 -9.74 16.00 -1.77
CA LEU A 54 -8.87 15.33 -0.78
C LEU A 54 -8.38 16.33 0.28
N TYR A 55 -7.85 17.46 -0.15
CA TYR A 55 -7.38 18.51 0.76
C TYR A 55 -8.52 19.06 1.64
N ASN A 56 -9.69 19.32 1.05
CA ASN A 56 -10.86 19.78 1.79
C ASN A 56 -11.34 18.75 2.84
N SER A 57 -11.29 17.47 2.51
CA SER A 57 -11.60 16.37 3.45
C SER A 57 -10.63 16.34 4.65
N ILE A 58 -9.33 16.57 4.40
CA ILE A 58 -8.33 16.73 5.48
C ILE A 58 -8.69 17.90 6.38
N LEU A 59 -9.05 19.06 5.82
CA LEU A 59 -9.45 20.23 6.60
C LEU A 59 -10.71 19.96 7.44
N GLN A 60 -11.72 19.28 6.87
CA GLN A 60 -12.94 18.92 7.60
C GLN A 60 -12.66 17.98 8.77
N GLY A 61 -11.86 16.92 8.56
CA GLY A 61 -11.44 16.02 9.62
C GLY A 61 -10.63 16.73 10.69
N THR A 62 -9.76 17.67 10.29
CA THR A 62 -8.97 18.49 11.22
C THR A 62 -9.86 19.33 12.13
N VAL A 63 -10.87 19.99 11.56
CA VAL A 63 -11.88 20.75 12.34
C VAL A 63 -12.60 19.84 13.32
N ARG A 64 -13.10 18.68 12.85
CA ARG A 64 -13.80 17.71 13.70
C ARG A 64 -13.00 17.34 14.93
N TYR A 65 -11.72 17.00 14.78
CA TYR A 65 -10.89 16.57 15.89
C TYR A 65 -10.32 17.70 16.76
N SER A 66 -10.40 18.93 16.30
CA SER A 66 -9.95 20.12 17.03
C SER A 66 -11.05 20.79 17.85
N GLN A 67 -12.30 20.32 17.76
CA GLN A 67 -13.44 20.92 18.51
C GLN A 67 -13.34 20.67 20.03
N ASP A 68 -12.94 19.44 20.41
CA ASP A 68 -12.96 19.02 21.81
C ASP A 68 -11.59 19.06 22.48
N CYS A 69 -10.51 19.17 21.72
CA CYS A 69 -9.13 19.16 22.24
C CYS A 69 -8.16 19.88 21.30
N GLU A 70 -7.06 20.36 21.86
CA GLU A 70 -5.95 20.91 21.07
C GLU A 70 -5.09 19.75 20.56
N ALA A 71 -4.98 19.58 19.24
CA ALA A 71 -4.06 18.62 18.64
C ALA A 71 -2.61 19.19 18.67
N ASP A 72 -1.66 18.35 19.03
CA ASP A 72 -0.23 18.69 19.00
C ASP A 72 0.31 18.68 17.57
N SER A 73 -0.17 17.75 16.70
CA SER A 73 0.27 17.65 15.31
C SER A 73 -0.75 17.02 14.37
N ILE A 74 -0.48 17.20 13.07
CA ILE A 74 -1.19 16.54 11.97
C ILE A 74 -0.17 15.99 10.98
N SER A 75 -0.49 14.84 10.39
CA SER A 75 0.26 14.25 9.28
C SER A 75 -0.63 13.55 8.27
N VAL A 76 -0.08 13.35 7.07
CA VAL A 76 -0.77 12.70 5.94
C VAL A 76 0.13 11.60 5.41
N ASP A 77 -0.41 10.42 5.17
CA ASP A 77 0.17 9.38 4.34
C ASP A 77 -0.77 9.03 3.18
N THR A 78 -0.22 8.45 2.11
CA THR A 78 -0.99 8.14 0.91
C THR A 78 -0.48 6.89 0.21
N TRP A 79 -1.21 6.46 -0.83
CA TRP A 79 -0.69 5.52 -1.83
C TRP A 79 0.54 6.11 -2.55
N GLY A 80 1.36 5.25 -3.12
CA GLY A 80 2.60 5.62 -3.80
C GLY A 80 2.44 6.23 -5.19
N ALA A 81 3.56 6.63 -5.77
CA ALA A 81 3.77 6.99 -7.17
C ALA A 81 3.04 8.24 -7.70
N THR A 82 2.23 8.90 -6.89
CA THR A 82 1.50 10.13 -7.27
C THR A 82 2.26 11.37 -6.82
N TYR A 83 2.38 12.35 -7.72
CA TYR A 83 3.14 13.58 -7.48
C TYR A 83 2.47 14.80 -8.14
N GLY A 84 2.89 15.98 -7.75
CA GLY A 84 2.56 17.25 -8.39
C GLY A 84 3.79 18.06 -8.69
N LEU A 85 3.72 18.86 -9.76
CA LEU A 85 4.75 19.78 -10.18
C LEU A 85 4.37 21.21 -9.81
N LEU A 86 5.29 21.93 -9.17
CA LEU A 86 5.11 23.32 -8.73
C LEU A 86 6.02 24.26 -9.51
N ASP A 87 5.52 25.46 -9.78
CA ASP A 87 6.34 26.56 -10.31
C ASP A 87 7.20 27.20 -9.18
N SER A 88 8.06 28.14 -9.55
CA SER A 88 8.93 28.89 -8.63
C SER A 88 8.16 29.71 -7.57
N LYS A 89 6.86 29.92 -7.73
CA LYS A 89 5.97 30.58 -6.77
C LYS A 89 5.20 29.57 -5.90
N GLY A 90 5.46 28.28 -6.06
CA GLY A 90 4.79 27.21 -5.34
C GLY A 90 3.37 26.93 -5.81
N ARG A 91 3.02 27.31 -7.03
CA ARG A 91 1.70 27.04 -7.61
C ARG A 91 1.75 25.76 -8.43
N LEU A 92 0.68 24.97 -8.34
CA LEU A 92 0.53 23.74 -9.14
C LEU A 92 0.52 24.08 -10.64
N LEU A 93 1.34 23.40 -11.42
CA LEU A 93 1.46 23.62 -12.87
C LEU A 93 0.35 22.95 -13.65
N GLU A 94 -0.15 21.79 -13.17
CA GLU A 94 -1.21 21.02 -13.82
C GLU A 94 -2.02 20.23 -12.79
N PRO A 95 -3.22 19.73 -13.15
CA PRO A 95 -3.96 18.78 -12.32
C PRO A 95 -3.16 17.49 -12.09
N ILE A 96 -3.37 16.84 -10.93
CA ILE A 96 -2.65 15.61 -10.58
C ILE A 96 -3.24 14.43 -11.35
N TYR A 97 -2.45 13.82 -12.23
CA TYR A 97 -2.87 12.64 -12.97
C TYR A 97 -3.11 11.44 -12.05
N HIS A 98 -4.18 10.73 -12.34
CA HIS A 98 -4.41 9.43 -11.71
C HIS A 98 -3.39 8.41 -12.25
N TYR A 99 -2.87 7.54 -11.39
CA TYR A 99 -1.83 6.57 -11.78
C TYR A 99 -2.30 5.53 -12.83
N ARG A 100 -3.63 5.44 -13.10
CA ARG A 100 -4.22 4.60 -14.16
C ARG A 100 -4.53 5.38 -15.44
N ASP A 101 -4.12 6.65 -15.52
CA ASP A 101 -4.27 7.42 -16.75
C ASP A 101 -3.54 6.75 -17.91
N LEU A 102 -4.15 6.79 -19.10
CA LEU A 102 -3.64 6.08 -20.27
C LEU A 102 -2.43 6.77 -20.94
N ARG A 103 -2.05 7.98 -20.50
CA ARG A 103 -0.90 8.71 -21.06
C ARG A 103 0.43 7.93 -21.00
N THR A 104 0.54 6.99 -20.05
CA THR A 104 1.73 6.16 -19.86
C THR A 104 1.65 4.80 -20.59
N GLU A 105 0.57 4.52 -21.32
CA GLU A 105 0.32 3.18 -21.91
C GLU A 105 1.47 2.70 -22.78
N HIS A 106 1.99 3.57 -23.66
CA HIS A 106 3.10 3.25 -24.56
C HIS A 106 4.46 3.75 -24.05
N SER A 107 4.46 4.72 -23.12
CA SER A 107 5.69 5.35 -22.63
C SER A 107 6.59 4.36 -21.88
N MET A 108 6.00 3.43 -21.14
CA MET A 108 6.77 2.41 -20.43
C MET A 108 7.52 1.47 -21.39
N GLU A 109 6.89 1.06 -22.48
CA GLU A 109 7.54 0.20 -23.49
C GLU A 109 8.71 0.93 -24.17
N ARG A 110 8.53 2.20 -24.53
CA ARG A 110 9.57 3.03 -25.13
C ARG A 110 10.69 3.35 -24.12
N MET A 111 10.36 3.57 -22.87
CA MET A 111 11.34 3.72 -21.81
C MET A 111 12.28 2.50 -21.72
N TYR A 112 11.71 1.29 -21.82
CA TYR A 112 12.48 0.06 -21.78
C TYR A 112 13.29 -0.24 -23.05
N GLN A 113 13.09 0.51 -24.13
CA GLN A 113 14.01 0.50 -25.30
C GLN A 113 15.31 1.28 -24.99
N ASN A 114 15.27 2.24 -24.06
CA ASN A 114 16.43 3.03 -23.67
C ASN A 114 17.19 2.43 -22.47
N VAL A 115 16.47 1.76 -21.56
CA VAL A 115 17.05 1.10 -20.37
C VAL A 115 16.31 -0.18 -20.08
N SER A 116 16.99 -1.33 -19.96
CA SER A 116 16.31 -2.61 -19.73
C SER A 116 15.64 -2.66 -18.35
N ARG A 117 14.61 -3.51 -18.20
CA ARG A 117 13.92 -3.74 -16.93
C ARG A 117 14.88 -4.20 -15.83
N GLU A 118 15.80 -5.10 -16.18
CA GLU A 118 16.83 -5.62 -15.29
C GLU A 118 17.77 -4.52 -14.81
N LYS A 119 18.17 -3.60 -15.72
CA LYS A 119 19.03 -2.47 -15.37
C LYS A 119 18.31 -1.52 -14.42
N VAL A 120 17.04 -1.20 -14.65
CA VAL A 120 16.23 -0.40 -13.72
C VAL A 120 16.17 -1.07 -12.35
N PHE A 121 15.88 -2.37 -12.31
CA PHE A 121 15.85 -3.12 -11.05
C PHE A 121 17.20 -3.13 -10.32
N GLN A 122 18.29 -3.34 -11.04
CA GLN A 122 19.65 -3.29 -10.46
C GLN A 122 19.98 -1.94 -9.85
N LEU A 123 19.54 -0.85 -10.48
CA LEU A 123 19.81 0.50 -10.03
C LEU A 123 18.91 0.93 -8.86
N THR A 124 17.65 0.51 -8.84
CA THR A 124 16.63 1.05 -7.95
C THR A 124 16.02 0.04 -6.98
N GLY A 125 16.20 -1.26 -7.23
CA GLY A 125 15.51 -2.31 -6.49
C GLY A 125 13.99 -2.35 -6.72
N CYS A 126 13.49 -1.57 -7.69
CA CYS A 126 12.08 -1.50 -8.06
C CYS A 126 11.82 -2.13 -9.42
N GLN A 127 10.61 -2.65 -9.59
CA GLN A 127 10.09 -3.09 -10.87
C GLN A 127 8.92 -2.17 -11.26
N PRO A 128 9.20 -1.01 -11.87
CA PRO A 128 8.18 -0.04 -12.17
C PRO A 128 7.11 -0.62 -13.09
N ALA A 129 5.86 -0.49 -12.67
CA ALA A 129 4.71 -0.65 -13.53
C ALA A 129 4.36 0.71 -14.17
N ARG A 130 3.48 0.70 -15.13
CA ARG A 130 3.02 1.91 -15.84
C ARG A 130 2.48 3.00 -14.90
N SER A 131 1.98 2.63 -13.72
CA SER A 131 1.49 3.53 -12.68
C SER A 131 2.58 4.25 -11.86
N TYR A 132 3.85 3.83 -11.97
CA TYR A 132 4.95 4.43 -11.21
C TYR A 132 5.31 5.83 -11.71
N THR A 133 5.91 6.64 -10.82
CA THR A 133 6.37 8.00 -11.16
C THR A 133 7.37 8.02 -12.31
N LEU A 134 8.28 7.04 -12.35
CA LEU A 134 9.31 6.96 -13.39
C LEU A 134 8.73 6.95 -14.81
N PRO A 135 7.84 6.02 -15.23
CA PRO A 135 7.23 6.08 -16.55
C PRO A 135 6.30 7.29 -16.74
N GLN A 136 5.72 7.83 -15.69
CA GLN A 136 4.92 9.06 -15.78
C GLN A 136 5.79 10.28 -16.12
N LEU A 137 6.97 10.43 -15.50
CA LEU A 137 7.92 11.50 -15.85
C LEU A 137 8.51 11.29 -17.26
N TYR A 138 8.82 10.03 -17.60
CA TYR A 138 9.32 9.72 -18.93
C TYR A 138 8.32 10.06 -20.03
N SER A 139 7.01 9.96 -19.77
CA SER A 139 5.99 10.34 -20.77
C SER A 139 6.10 11.80 -21.20
N TYR A 140 6.45 12.71 -20.32
CA TYR A 140 6.69 14.11 -20.70
C TYR A 140 7.92 14.27 -21.61
N VAL A 141 8.99 13.52 -21.33
CA VAL A 141 10.20 13.54 -22.19
C VAL A 141 9.89 12.98 -23.56
N GLU A 142 9.17 11.85 -23.61
CA GLU A 142 8.78 11.19 -24.85
C GLU A 142 7.89 12.08 -25.73
N HIS A 143 6.90 12.74 -25.12
CA HIS A 143 5.98 13.62 -25.83
C HIS A 143 6.54 15.04 -26.03
N GLN A 144 7.79 15.29 -25.63
CA GLN A 144 8.47 16.61 -25.70
C GLN A 144 7.66 17.74 -25.04
N GLU A 145 7.00 17.40 -23.95
CA GLU A 145 6.22 18.38 -23.18
C GLU A 145 7.14 19.29 -22.37
N ARG A 146 6.85 20.58 -22.42
CA ARG A 146 7.69 21.61 -21.74
C ARG A 146 7.36 21.80 -20.27
N ILE A 147 6.50 21.00 -19.69
CA ILE A 147 6.06 21.17 -18.29
C ILE A 147 7.22 20.95 -17.32
N LEU A 148 8.14 20.03 -17.63
CA LEU A 148 9.33 19.80 -16.81
C LEU A 148 10.27 21.01 -16.82
N ASP A 149 10.32 21.79 -17.92
CA ASP A 149 11.12 23.03 -18.00
C ASP A 149 10.58 24.14 -17.07
N LEU A 150 9.32 24.08 -16.70
CA LEU A 150 8.63 25.03 -15.83
C LEU A 150 8.59 24.59 -14.37
N ALA A 151 8.87 23.31 -14.13
CA ALA A 151 8.82 22.72 -12.80
C ALA A 151 10.04 23.15 -11.97
N ASP A 152 9.78 23.91 -10.91
CA ASP A 152 10.78 24.28 -9.88
C ASP A 152 10.89 23.19 -8.80
N THR A 153 9.78 22.53 -8.51
CA THR A 153 9.72 21.52 -7.44
C THR A 153 8.74 20.41 -7.80
N MET A 154 9.14 19.17 -7.57
CA MET A 154 8.27 18.00 -7.57
C MET A 154 8.02 17.56 -6.12
N LEU A 155 6.74 17.40 -5.74
CA LEU A 155 6.35 16.86 -4.44
C LEU A 155 5.45 15.64 -4.64
N PHE A 156 5.69 14.56 -3.88
CA PHE A 156 4.76 13.45 -3.81
C PHE A 156 3.48 13.85 -3.11
N LEU A 157 2.40 13.11 -3.32
CA LEU A 157 1.08 13.50 -2.85
C LEU A 157 1.01 13.85 -1.35
N PRO A 158 1.56 13.06 -0.39
CA PRO A 158 1.51 13.42 1.02
C PRO A 158 2.38 14.66 1.31
N ASP A 159 3.51 14.80 0.60
CA ASP A 159 4.37 15.97 0.70
C ASP A 159 3.67 17.24 0.19
N LEU A 160 2.93 17.13 -0.91
CA LEU A 160 2.15 18.22 -1.49
C LEU A 160 1.01 18.66 -0.57
N LEU A 161 0.28 17.70 0.03
CA LEU A 161 -0.80 18.00 0.96
C LEU A 161 -0.29 18.65 2.25
N THR A 162 0.83 18.17 2.79
CA THR A 162 1.47 18.78 3.96
C THR A 162 2.12 20.12 3.63
N TYR A 163 2.64 20.31 2.41
CA TYR A 163 3.05 21.64 1.91
C TYR A 163 1.87 22.62 1.91
N PHE A 164 0.70 22.22 1.45
CA PHE A 164 -0.47 23.10 1.51
C PHE A 164 -0.87 23.48 2.95
N LEU A 165 -0.60 22.63 3.92
CA LEU A 165 -0.87 22.92 5.34
C LEU A 165 0.16 23.84 5.97
N SER A 166 1.46 23.66 5.69
CA SER A 166 2.57 24.35 6.37
C SER A 166 3.24 25.46 5.54
N GLY A 167 3.26 25.30 4.21
CA GLY A 167 4.07 26.11 3.30
C GLY A 167 5.50 25.59 3.08
N GLU A 168 5.92 24.51 3.76
CA GLU A 168 7.26 23.97 3.67
C GLU A 168 7.34 22.84 2.62
N LYS A 169 8.26 23.01 1.65
CA LYS A 169 8.52 22.05 0.57
C LYS A 169 9.56 21.01 1.04
N VAL A 170 9.16 19.77 1.15
CA VAL A 170 10.00 18.66 1.61
C VAL A 170 9.64 17.42 0.81
N THR A 171 10.60 16.55 0.55
CA THR A 171 10.36 15.21 -0.03
C THR A 171 10.74 14.15 0.98
N GLU A 172 9.76 13.38 1.41
CA GLU A 172 9.97 12.32 2.39
C GLU A 172 10.41 11.01 1.70
N ARG A 173 11.38 10.30 2.30
CA ARG A 173 12.09 9.18 1.71
C ARG A 173 11.20 7.96 1.42
N SER A 174 10.28 7.60 2.33
CA SER A 174 9.47 6.39 2.16
C SER A 174 8.50 6.50 0.97
N ILE A 175 7.87 7.66 0.80
CA ILE A 175 6.99 7.89 -0.34
C ILE A 175 7.80 8.04 -1.64
N ALA A 176 8.96 8.69 -1.60
CA ALA A 176 9.87 8.77 -2.74
C ALA A 176 10.33 7.37 -3.20
N GLY A 177 10.50 6.42 -2.27
CA GLY A 177 10.84 5.03 -2.55
C GLY A 177 9.82 4.28 -3.41
N THR A 178 8.57 4.76 -3.47
CA THR A 178 7.52 4.15 -4.31
C THR A 178 7.61 4.55 -5.78
N SER A 179 8.47 5.50 -6.11
CA SER A 179 8.51 6.16 -7.42
C SER A 179 9.26 5.38 -8.51
N GLY A 180 10.18 4.49 -8.10
CA GLY A 180 11.18 3.88 -8.99
C GLY A 180 12.31 4.85 -9.38
N LEU A 181 12.49 5.94 -8.62
CA LEU A 181 13.47 6.99 -8.89
C LEU A 181 14.65 7.02 -7.92
N LEU A 182 14.57 6.28 -6.80
CA LEU A 182 15.64 6.22 -5.81
C LEU A 182 16.68 5.16 -6.17
N ARG A 183 17.91 5.35 -5.68
CA ARG A 183 18.96 4.33 -5.71
C ARG A 183 18.52 3.09 -4.92
N LEU A 184 19.20 1.99 -5.17
CA LEU A 184 18.94 0.71 -4.50
C LEU A 184 18.99 0.80 -2.98
N ASP A 185 19.91 1.59 -2.42
CA ASP A 185 20.01 1.83 -0.98
C ASP A 185 18.85 2.66 -0.40
N GLN A 186 18.04 3.29 -1.29
CA GLN A 186 16.93 4.17 -0.95
C GLN A 186 17.36 5.47 -0.22
N GLU A 187 18.62 5.85 -0.32
CA GLU A 187 19.18 7.01 0.41
C GLU A 187 19.22 8.29 -0.43
N ASP A 188 19.19 8.16 -1.75
CA ASP A 188 19.26 9.30 -2.67
C ASP A 188 18.60 8.98 -4.01
N TRP A 189 18.42 10.00 -4.83
CA TRP A 189 17.93 9.90 -6.20
C TRP A 189 18.88 9.13 -7.10
N CYS A 190 18.34 8.30 -8.00
CA CYS A 190 19.12 7.57 -8.98
C CYS A 190 19.48 8.45 -10.19
N TYR A 191 20.36 9.41 -10.03
CA TYR A 191 20.77 10.36 -11.09
C TYR A 191 21.29 9.68 -12.36
N GLU A 192 21.84 8.45 -12.26
CA GLU A 192 22.21 7.65 -13.43
C GLU A 192 21.01 7.36 -14.30
N LEU A 193 19.89 6.93 -13.69
CA LEU A 193 18.65 6.61 -14.39
C LEU A 193 18.01 7.84 -15.04
N PHE A 194 17.98 8.97 -14.32
CA PHE A 194 17.49 10.23 -14.88
C PHE A 194 18.27 10.66 -16.13
N ARG A 195 19.61 10.53 -16.09
CA ARG A 195 20.47 10.86 -17.23
C ARG A 195 20.23 9.93 -18.42
N MET A 196 20.06 8.61 -18.18
CA MET A 196 19.78 7.63 -19.22
C MET A 196 18.46 7.90 -19.94
N LEU A 197 17.47 8.45 -19.22
CA LEU A 197 16.13 8.71 -19.73
C LEU A 197 15.89 10.17 -20.15
N GLY A 198 16.87 11.06 -19.97
CA GLY A 198 16.73 12.47 -20.31
C GLY A 198 15.76 13.24 -19.42
N ILE A 199 15.50 12.75 -18.22
CA ILE A 199 14.60 13.41 -17.26
C ILE A 199 15.40 14.46 -16.48
N GLN A 200 14.86 15.68 -16.37
CA GLN A 200 15.48 16.78 -15.63
C GLN A 200 15.41 16.53 -14.10
N THR A 201 16.42 17.01 -13.38
CA THR A 201 16.56 16.76 -11.94
C THR A 201 16.50 18.02 -11.07
N ASP A 202 16.46 19.21 -11.69
CA ASP A 202 16.48 20.50 -10.96
C ASP A 202 15.27 20.70 -10.04
N MET A 203 14.17 19.99 -10.31
CA MET A 203 12.95 19.99 -9.52
C MET A 203 12.97 19.06 -8.29
N LEU A 204 14.02 18.26 -8.14
CA LEU A 204 14.13 17.27 -7.06
C LEU A 204 14.71 17.92 -5.80
N LEU A 205 14.02 17.75 -4.68
CA LEU A 205 14.51 18.15 -3.37
C LEU A 205 15.39 17.07 -2.74
N PRO A 206 16.29 17.43 -1.82
CA PRO A 206 16.94 16.45 -0.96
C PRO A 206 15.89 15.63 -0.19
N LEU A 207 16.18 14.35 0.02
CA LEU A 207 15.30 13.47 0.78
C LEU A 207 15.39 13.78 2.28
N THR A 208 14.27 13.65 2.97
CA THR A 208 14.18 13.76 4.44
C THR A 208 13.65 12.49 5.05
N GLU A 209 14.03 12.24 6.29
CA GLU A 209 13.54 11.09 7.04
C GLU A 209 12.08 11.26 7.48
N PRO A 210 11.32 10.16 7.58
CA PRO A 210 10.05 10.16 8.31
C PRO A 210 10.22 10.70 9.74
N GLY A 211 9.20 11.36 10.25
CA GLY A 211 9.26 12.03 11.55
C GLY A 211 9.85 13.44 11.50
N THR A 212 10.16 13.97 10.31
CA THR A 212 10.64 15.35 10.16
C THR A 212 9.50 16.34 10.39
N GLU A 213 9.72 17.32 11.27
CA GLU A 213 8.80 18.44 11.48
C GLU A 213 8.86 19.42 10.29
N ARG A 214 7.70 19.79 9.76
CA ARG A 214 7.52 20.76 8.66
C ARG A 214 7.04 22.12 9.16
N GLY A 215 7.33 22.47 10.41
CA GLY A 215 6.85 23.71 11.04
C GLY A 215 5.40 23.64 11.48
N MET A 216 4.80 24.81 11.68
CA MET A 216 3.42 24.96 12.13
C MET A 216 2.47 25.02 10.94
N MET A 217 1.26 24.51 11.12
CA MET A 217 0.17 24.79 10.18
C MET A 217 0.07 26.30 9.92
N SER A 218 -0.14 26.69 8.67
CA SER A 218 -0.26 28.09 8.29
C SER A 218 -1.32 28.78 9.15
N ARG A 219 -0.97 29.95 9.71
CA ARG A 219 -1.87 30.75 10.54
C ARG A 219 -3.17 31.08 9.79
N ARG A 220 -3.05 31.38 8.50
CA ARG A 220 -4.21 31.68 7.65
C ARG A 220 -5.21 30.51 7.62
N ILE A 221 -4.71 29.27 7.56
CA ILE A 221 -5.55 28.07 7.58
C ILE A 221 -6.18 27.90 8.97
N ALA A 222 -5.39 27.95 10.02
CA ALA A 222 -5.86 27.80 11.39
C ALA A 222 -6.95 28.84 11.73
N ASP A 223 -6.74 30.12 11.38
CA ASP A 223 -7.70 31.20 11.58
C ASP A 223 -8.99 30.97 10.75
N SER A 224 -8.86 30.50 9.48
CA SER A 224 -10.04 30.23 8.63
C SER A 224 -10.90 29.06 9.13
N LEU A 225 -10.27 28.09 9.81
CA LEU A 225 -10.93 26.93 10.40
C LEU A 225 -11.37 27.17 11.85
N ASN A 226 -11.00 28.30 12.45
CA ASN A 226 -11.20 28.62 13.86
C ASN A 226 -10.64 27.57 14.82
N ILE A 227 -9.41 27.13 14.56
CA ILE A 227 -8.66 26.15 15.37
C ILE A 227 -7.30 26.73 15.79
N LYS A 228 -6.67 26.10 16.79
CA LYS A 228 -5.29 26.44 17.14
C LYS A 228 -4.32 25.86 16.08
N GLN A 229 -3.21 26.59 15.88
CA GLN A 229 -2.11 26.06 15.06
C GLN A 229 -1.53 24.81 15.75
N MET A 230 -1.21 23.80 14.92
CA MET A 230 -0.54 22.57 15.34
C MET A 230 0.68 22.32 14.45
N LYS A 231 1.58 21.46 14.88
CA LYS A 231 2.72 21.05 14.07
C LYS A 231 2.27 20.25 12.87
N VAL A 232 2.90 20.45 11.72
CA VAL A 232 2.76 19.57 10.56
C VAL A 232 3.98 18.66 10.52
N ILE A 233 3.77 17.37 10.50
CA ILE A 233 4.83 16.36 10.54
C ILE A 233 4.79 15.54 9.25
N SER A 234 5.98 15.27 8.69
CA SER A 234 6.17 14.25 7.67
C SER A 234 6.17 12.90 8.35
N ALA A 235 5.03 12.22 8.44
CA ALA A 235 5.04 10.82 8.88
C ALA A 235 5.72 9.93 7.81
N ILE A 236 5.68 8.62 7.98
CA ILE A 236 5.98 7.69 6.91
C ILE A 236 4.91 7.89 5.82
N GLY A 237 5.28 8.54 4.72
CA GLY A 237 4.35 9.03 3.70
C GLY A 237 3.72 7.93 2.85
N HIS A 238 4.39 6.77 2.73
CA HIS A 238 3.87 5.60 2.03
C HIS A 238 3.00 4.74 2.96
N ASP A 239 1.72 4.60 2.64
CA ASP A 239 0.70 3.88 3.42
C ASP A 239 1.15 2.49 3.91
N THR A 240 1.73 1.68 3.01
CA THR A 240 2.23 0.34 3.35
C THR A 240 3.41 0.39 4.32
N ALA A 241 4.37 1.28 4.11
CA ALA A 241 5.51 1.44 5.02
C ALA A 241 5.04 1.94 6.40
N SER A 242 4.07 2.86 6.42
CA SER A 242 3.39 3.32 7.64
C SER A 242 2.72 2.15 8.37
N ALA A 243 1.96 1.31 7.64
CA ALA A 243 1.33 0.14 8.23
C ALA A 243 2.35 -0.83 8.84
N VAL A 244 3.47 -1.09 8.16
CA VAL A 244 4.55 -1.97 8.67
C VAL A 244 5.21 -1.43 9.92
N ALA A 245 5.44 -0.12 9.99
CA ALA A 245 5.99 0.53 11.18
C ALA A 245 5.08 0.38 12.41
N GLY A 246 3.76 0.28 12.19
CA GLY A 246 2.76 0.10 13.24
C GLY A 246 2.59 -1.33 13.75
N ILE A 247 3.19 -2.35 13.14
CA ILE A 247 2.96 -3.76 13.52
C ILE A 247 3.57 -4.05 14.90
N PRO A 248 2.82 -4.62 15.85
CA PRO A 248 3.31 -4.98 17.18
C PRO A 248 4.48 -5.96 17.15
N TYR A 249 5.58 -5.60 17.83
CA TYR A 249 6.74 -6.47 18.01
C TYR A 249 7.28 -7.04 16.71
N PHE A 250 7.28 -6.23 15.65
CA PHE A 250 7.74 -6.61 14.31
C PHE A 250 9.24 -6.35 14.17
N GLY A 251 9.93 -7.08 13.27
CA GLY A 251 11.36 -6.91 13.05
C GLY A 251 11.89 -7.75 11.87
N VAL A 252 13.21 -7.70 11.70
CA VAL A 252 13.92 -8.37 10.61
C VAL A 252 13.59 -9.87 10.55
N GLY A 253 13.34 -10.38 9.35
CA GLY A 253 12.92 -11.77 9.11
C GLY A 253 11.46 -12.06 9.47
N GLN A 254 10.68 -11.03 9.85
CA GLN A 254 9.25 -11.20 10.06
C GLN A 254 8.47 -10.77 8.82
N VAL A 255 7.45 -11.57 8.48
CA VAL A 255 6.59 -11.35 7.32
C VAL A 255 5.37 -10.54 7.73
N TYR A 256 5.02 -9.56 6.93
CA TYR A 256 3.71 -8.93 6.98
C TYR A 256 2.87 -9.27 5.76
N ILE A 257 1.57 -9.33 5.96
CA ILE A 257 0.56 -9.52 4.91
C ILE A 257 -0.50 -8.44 5.13
N SER A 258 -0.45 -7.39 4.34
CA SER A 258 -1.44 -6.32 4.35
C SER A 258 -2.54 -6.66 3.36
N ILE A 259 -3.75 -6.93 3.84
CA ILE A 259 -4.87 -7.37 3.01
C ILE A 259 -5.90 -6.25 2.86
N GLY A 260 -6.04 -5.79 1.62
CA GLY A 260 -7.08 -4.89 1.15
C GLY A 260 -7.70 -5.41 -0.16
N THR A 261 -8.00 -4.52 -1.10
CA THR A 261 -8.37 -4.88 -2.47
C THR A 261 -7.29 -5.75 -3.12
N ASN A 262 -6.04 -5.40 -2.90
CA ASN A 262 -4.86 -6.23 -3.18
C ASN A 262 -4.22 -6.67 -1.86
N ILE A 263 -3.35 -7.66 -1.94
CA ILE A 263 -2.39 -7.98 -0.90
C ILE A 263 -1.06 -7.31 -1.25
N ASN A 264 -0.48 -6.64 -0.25
CA ASN A 264 0.92 -6.30 -0.22
C ASN A 264 1.58 -7.18 0.83
N MET A 265 2.48 -8.05 0.41
CA MET A 265 3.15 -9.02 1.28
C MET A 265 4.66 -8.85 1.19
N GLY A 266 5.32 -8.81 2.33
CA GLY A 266 6.77 -8.64 2.37
C GLY A 266 7.38 -9.07 3.68
N VAL A 267 8.69 -8.89 3.75
CA VAL A 267 9.53 -9.22 4.90
C VAL A 267 10.44 -8.03 5.21
N GLU A 268 10.65 -7.75 6.49
CA GLU A 268 11.64 -6.74 6.89
C GLU A 268 13.04 -7.31 6.72
N VAL A 269 13.90 -6.51 6.10
CA VAL A 269 15.30 -6.84 5.80
C VAL A 269 16.21 -5.70 6.24
N THR A 270 17.48 -6.02 6.48
CA THR A 270 18.52 -5.04 6.82
C THR A 270 19.09 -4.34 5.60
N GLU A 271 19.11 -5.06 4.47
CA GLU A 271 19.67 -4.57 3.21
C GLU A 271 18.72 -4.84 2.06
N SER A 272 18.79 -4.00 1.02
CA SER A 272 18.00 -4.19 -0.19
C SER A 272 18.43 -5.48 -0.90
N VAL A 273 17.44 -6.24 -1.34
CA VAL A 273 17.64 -7.53 -2.02
C VAL A 273 17.49 -7.34 -3.53
N THR A 274 18.53 -7.71 -4.27
CA THR A 274 18.56 -7.68 -5.73
C THR A 274 19.03 -9.03 -6.29
N GLY A 275 19.06 -9.13 -7.58
CA GLY A 275 19.46 -10.34 -8.29
C GLY A 275 18.31 -10.91 -9.12
N GLU A 276 18.66 -11.86 -9.97
CA GLU A 276 17.71 -12.42 -10.94
C GLU A 276 16.53 -13.11 -10.27
N THR A 277 16.76 -13.77 -9.14
CA THR A 277 15.70 -14.45 -8.37
C THR A 277 14.66 -13.45 -7.84
N ALA A 278 15.11 -12.36 -7.18
CA ALA A 278 14.20 -11.34 -6.68
C ALA A 278 13.45 -10.65 -7.83
N PHE A 279 14.14 -10.36 -8.92
CA PHE A 279 13.55 -9.78 -10.13
C PHE A 279 12.46 -10.69 -10.72
N ARG A 280 12.75 -11.97 -10.97
CA ARG A 280 11.79 -12.95 -11.50
C ARG A 280 10.61 -13.19 -10.55
N GLY A 281 10.87 -13.17 -9.25
CA GLY A 281 9.81 -13.30 -8.23
C GLY A 281 8.89 -12.09 -8.11
N GLY A 282 9.14 -11.01 -8.86
CA GLY A 282 8.33 -9.79 -8.80
C GLY A 282 8.51 -8.98 -7.51
N TYR A 283 9.60 -9.25 -6.76
CA TYR A 283 9.88 -8.52 -5.52
C TYR A 283 10.51 -7.16 -5.79
N LYS A 284 10.29 -6.23 -4.87
CA LYS A 284 10.81 -4.87 -4.89
C LYS A 284 11.14 -4.40 -3.47
N ASN A 285 12.01 -3.42 -3.38
CA ASN A 285 12.49 -2.88 -2.12
C ASN A 285 11.81 -1.53 -1.82
N ALA A 286 11.60 -1.25 -0.53
CA ALA A 286 11.19 0.07 -0.07
C ALA A 286 11.78 0.38 1.30
N ALA A 287 12.02 1.67 1.55
CA ALA A 287 12.39 2.17 2.86
C ALA A 287 11.14 2.26 3.76
N VAL A 288 11.34 2.08 5.06
CA VAL A 288 10.31 2.33 6.08
C VAL A 288 10.70 3.57 6.86
N MET A 289 11.55 3.43 7.86
CA MET A 289 12.05 4.50 8.72
C MET A 289 13.34 4.03 9.38
N GLU A 290 14.23 4.93 9.77
CA GLU A 290 15.59 4.61 10.18
C GLU A 290 16.27 3.76 9.09
N ASP A 291 17.00 2.70 9.45
CA ASP A 291 17.62 1.78 8.48
C ASP A 291 16.72 0.59 8.11
N ARG A 292 15.43 0.64 8.44
CA ARG A 292 14.50 -0.45 8.16
C ARG A 292 14.06 -0.42 6.71
N LYS A 293 14.13 -1.57 6.05
CA LYS A 293 13.71 -1.80 4.67
C LYS A 293 12.77 -2.99 4.60
N ILE A 294 11.95 -3.01 3.57
CA ILE A 294 11.10 -4.15 3.26
C ILE A 294 11.37 -4.65 1.84
N LEU A 295 11.40 -5.95 1.70
CA LEU A 295 11.31 -6.64 0.43
C LEU A 295 9.88 -7.15 0.28
N TYR A 296 9.18 -6.73 -0.77
CA TYR A 296 7.75 -7.01 -0.90
C TYR A 296 7.30 -7.22 -2.34
N ARG A 297 6.12 -7.80 -2.48
CA ARG A 297 5.39 -7.87 -3.75
C ARG A 297 3.89 -7.65 -3.51
N ASP A 298 3.20 -7.25 -4.58
CA ASP A 298 1.75 -7.10 -4.59
C ASP A 298 1.11 -8.20 -5.45
N PHE A 299 -0.12 -8.59 -5.09
CA PHE A 299 -0.97 -9.44 -5.90
C PHE A 299 -2.46 -9.21 -5.59
N ALA A 300 -3.32 -9.55 -6.53
CA ALA A 300 -4.76 -9.35 -6.39
C ALA A 300 -5.35 -10.26 -5.30
N ALA A 301 -6.29 -9.72 -4.52
CA ALA A 301 -6.95 -10.44 -3.44
C ALA A 301 -8.46 -10.15 -3.39
N PHE A 302 -8.91 -9.22 -2.53
CA PHE A 302 -10.33 -8.92 -2.37
C PHE A 302 -10.96 -8.21 -3.56
N TRP A 303 -10.16 -7.78 -4.54
CA TRP A 303 -10.67 -7.39 -5.84
C TRP A 303 -11.63 -8.46 -6.40
N LEU A 304 -11.22 -9.73 -6.37
CA LEU A 304 -12.03 -10.86 -6.87
C LEU A 304 -13.34 -11.03 -6.08
N LEU A 305 -13.31 -10.86 -4.75
CA LEU A 305 -14.53 -10.90 -3.94
C LEU A 305 -15.45 -9.71 -4.21
N ASN A 306 -14.90 -8.53 -4.45
CA ASN A 306 -15.67 -7.34 -4.79
C ASN A 306 -16.34 -7.50 -6.16
N GLU A 307 -15.62 -8.04 -7.15
CA GLU A 307 -16.17 -8.34 -8.47
C GLU A 307 -17.23 -9.47 -8.39
N PHE A 308 -17.02 -10.47 -7.53
CA PHE A 308 -18.03 -11.47 -7.27
C PHE A 308 -19.33 -10.85 -6.70
N GLN A 309 -19.19 -9.99 -5.70
CA GLN A 309 -20.33 -9.26 -5.13
C GLN A 309 -21.06 -8.39 -6.18
N ARG A 310 -20.28 -7.73 -7.08
CA ARG A 310 -20.84 -6.94 -8.17
C ARG A 310 -21.62 -7.83 -9.14
N SER A 311 -21.04 -8.94 -9.58
CA SER A 311 -21.69 -9.87 -10.52
C SER A 311 -22.97 -10.46 -9.93
N CYS A 312 -22.97 -10.84 -8.65
CA CYS A 312 -24.17 -11.32 -7.98
C CYS A 312 -25.28 -10.24 -7.91
N ARG A 313 -24.93 -8.98 -7.66
CA ARG A 313 -25.92 -7.89 -7.67
C ARG A 313 -26.53 -7.69 -9.05
N GLU A 314 -25.76 -7.81 -10.13
CA GLU A 314 -26.26 -7.76 -11.51
C GLU A 314 -27.18 -8.94 -11.84
N GLU A 315 -26.98 -10.09 -11.20
CA GLU A 315 -27.86 -11.28 -11.29
C GLU A 315 -29.08 -11.23 -10.34
N GLY A 316 -29.23 -10.16 -9.56
CA GLY A 316 -30.34 -9.99 -8.61
C GLY A 316 -30.13 -10.62 -7.23
N CYS A 317 -28.92 -11.07 -6.93
CA CYS A 317 -28.51 -11.60 -5.62
C CYS A 317 -27.65 -10.55 -4.88
N SER A 318 -27.71 -10.54 -3.55
CA SER A 318 -26.87 -9.64 -2.74
C SER A 318 -26.32 -10.39 -1.54
N TYR A 319 -25.01 -10.44 -1.42
CA TYR A 319 -24.31 -11.03 -0.28
C TYR A 319 -23.56 -9.94 0.48
N SER A 320 -23.69 -9.91 1.79
CA SER A 320 -22.78 -9.18 2.65
C SER A 320 -21.44 -9.92 2.76
N TYR A 321 -20.39 -9.24 3.25
CA TYR A 321 -19.12 -9.93 3.54
C TYR A 321 -19.30 -11.07 4.55
N GLN A 322 -20.22 -10.95 5.51
CA GLN A 322 -20.53 -11.97 6.47
C GLN A 322 -21.16 -13.20 5.78
N ASP A 323 -22.14 -13.00 4.90
CA ASP A 323 -22.77 -14.08 4.14
C ASP A 323 -21.74 -14.85 3.30
N MET A 324 -20.82 -14.14 2.66
CA MET A 324 -19.75 -14.76 1.87
C MET A 324 -18.81 -15.63 2.74
N MET A 325 -18.47 -15.18 3.93
CA MET A 325 -17.67 -15.99 4.86
C MET A 325 -18.41 -17.24 5.32
N GLU A 326 -19.69 -17.15 5.62
CA GLU A 326 -20.52 -18.28 6.04
C GLU A 326 -20.66 -19.30 4.90
N LEU A 327 -20.95 -18.85 3.68
CA LEU A 327 -21.01 -19.69 2.48
C LEU A 327 -19.67 -20.40 2.22
N ALA A 328 -18.56 -19.69 2.25
CA ALA A 328 -17.23 -20.27 2.05
C ALA A 328 -16.87 -21.30 3.12
N SER A 329 -17.28 -21.05 4.38
CA SER A 329 -17.04 -21.98 5.49
C SER A 329 -17.85 -23.27 5.35
N ALA A 330 -19.08 -23.20 4.83
CA ALA A 330 -19.97 -24.33 4.63
C ALA A 330 -19.66 -25.15 3.36
N ALA A 331 -19.08 -24.53 2.34
CA ALA A 331 -18.75 -25.17 1.08
C ALA A 331 -17.72 -26.28 1.25
N LYS A 332 -17.80 -27.32 0.41
CA LYS A 332 -16.78 -28.37 0.35
C LYS A 332 -15.58 -27.92 -0.46
N ALA A 333 -14.41 -28.35 -0.05
CA ALA A 333 -13.18 -28.13 -0.82
C ALA A 333 -13.27 -28.88 -2.17
N ARG A 334 -13.18 -28.13 -3.28
CA ARG A 334 -13.21 -28.69 -4.65
C ARG A 334 -11.82 -28.92 -5.21
N SER A 335 -10.77 -28.40 -4.55
CA SER A 335 -9.39 -28.43 -5.03
C SER A 335 -9.23 -27.83 -6.43
N VAL A 336 -9.94 -26.75 -6.70
CA VAL A 336 -9.81 -25.94 -7.90
C VAL A 336 -9.35 -24.55 -7.51
N PHE A 337 -8.37 -24.00 -8.24
CA PHE A 337 -7.67 -22.77 -7.86
C PHE A 337 -7.43 -21.90 -9.08
N VAL A 338 -7.40 -20.58 -8.87
CA VAL A 338 -7.10 -19.58 -9.90
C VAL A 338 -5.81 -18.83 -9.57
N ASP A 339 -5.11 -18.32 -10.59
CA ASP A 339 -4.09 -17.31 -10.36
C ASP A 339 -4.78 -15.96 -10.16
N THR A 340 -4.67 -15.41 -8.96
CA THR A 340 -5.31 -14.13 -8.63
C THR A 340 -4.78 -12.98 -9.47
N ASP A 341 -3.58 -13.12 -10.07
CA ASP A 341 -2.94 -12.11 -10.94
C ASP A 341 -3.23 -12.31 -12.43
N ASP A 342 -3.99 -13.35 -12.81
CA ASP A 342 -4.30 -13.60 -14.20
C ASP A 342 -5.08 -12.46 -14.85
N GLU A 343 -4.68 -12.07 -16.06
CA GLU A 343 -5.26 -10.94 -16.78
C GLU A 343 -6.77 -11.06 -16.99
N ILE A 344 -7.29 -12.28 -17.23
CA ILE A 344 -8.72 -12.48 -17.44
C ILE A 344 -9.52 -12.11 -16.19
N LEU A 345 -8.96 -12.33 -15.00
CA LEU A 345 -9.60 -12.04 -13.72
C LEU A 345 -9.47 -10.56 -13.32
N ASN A 346 -8.38 -9.90 -13.75
CA ASN A 346 -8.07 -8.52 -13.37
C ASN A 346 -8.59 -7.47 -14.36
N ASN A 347 -9.06 -7.88 -15.54
CA ASN A 347 -9.71 -6.96 -16.47
C ASN A 347 -11.05 -6.48 -15.92
N ALA A 348 -11.30 -5.17 -15.99
CA ALA A 348 -12.56 -4.58 -15.55
C ALA A 348 -13.74 -5.06 -16.40
N GLY A 349 -14.93 -5.15 -15.79
CA GLY A 349 -16.19 -5.51 -16.46
C GLY A 349 -16.36 -7.02 -16.70
N GLY A 350 -17.53 -7.41 -17.15
CA GLY A 350 -17.95 -8.81 -17.34
C GLY A 350 -18.27 -9.52 -16.02
N ASN A 351 -18.79 -10.73 -16.12
CA ASN A 351 -19.16 -11.56 -14.98
C ASN A 351 -17.94 -12.33 -14.46
N ILE A 352 -17.58 -12.14 -13.19
CA ILE A 352 -16.38 -12.78 -12.61
C ILE A 352 -16.53 -14.31 -12.51
N LYS A 353 -17.74 -14.85 -12.36
CA LYS A 353 -17.98 -16.28 -12.32
C LYS A 353 -17.65 -16.92 -13.68
N GLU A 354 -18.04 -16.27 -14.78
CA GLU A 354 -17.68 -16.70 -16.12
C GLU A 354 -16.16 -16.64 -16.34
N LYS A 355 -15.50 -15.59 -15.89
CA LYS A 355 -14.05 -15.45 -15.97
C LYS A 355 -13.31 -16.52 -15.17
N ILE A 356 -13.76 -16.82 -13.95
CA ILE A 356 -13.21 -17.90 -13.13
C ILE A 356 -13.36 -19.24 -13.88
N ASN A 357 -14.55 -19.55 -14.41
CA ASN A 357 -14.78 -20.79 -15.14
C ASN A 357 -13.94 -20.87 -16.43
N ALA A 358 -13.82 -19.77 -17.18
CA ALA A 358 -12.93 -19.73 -18.34
C ALA A 358 -11.45 -19.97 -17.97
N PHE A 359 -11.01 -19.46 -16.82
CA PHE A 359 -9.68 -19.77 -16.29
C PHE A 359 -9.54 -21.25 -15.93
N LEU A 360 -10.53 -21.82 -15.22
CA LEU A 360 -10.51 -23.21 -14.80
C LEU A 360 -10.50 -24.17 -16.00
N GLU A 361 -11.33 -23.93 -17.03
CA GLU A 361 -11.34 -24.68 -18.28
C GLU A 361 -9.98 -24.62 -18.99
N ARG A 362 -9.41 -23.42 -19.16
CA ARG A 362 -8.09 -23.21 -19.79
C ARG A 362 -6.98 -23.97 -19.06
N SER A 363 -7.05 -24.04 -17.74
CA SER A 363 -6.09 -24.78 -16.90
C SER A 363 -6.42 -26.25 -16.72
N GLY A 364 -7.48 -26.77 -17.39
CA GLY A 364 -7.92 -28.17 -17.30
C GLY A 364 -8.40 -28.55 -15.90
N GLN A 365 -9.11 -27.65 -15.24
CA GLN A 365 -9.77 -27.86 -13.95
C GLN A 365 -11.29 -27.95 -14.12
N GLU A 366 -11.98 -28.51 -13.12
CA GLU A 366 -13.44 -28.57 -13.08
C GLU A 366 -14.04 -27.17 -12.91
N THR A 367 -15.11 -26.85 -13.63
CA THR A 367 -15.85 -25.60 -13.50
C THR A 367 -16.76 -25.60 -12.28
N LEU A 368 -17.16 -24.42 -11.84
CA LEU A 368 -17.99 -24.20 -10.66
C LEU A 368 -19.39 -23.72 -11.07
N THR A 369 -20.39 -24.07 -10.25
CA THR A 369 -21.80 -23.67 -10.45
C THR A 369 -22.37 -22.92 -9.25
N GLU A 370 -21.96 -23.30 -8.04
CA GLU A 370 -22.52 -22.77 -6.81
C GLU A 370 -21.72 -21.55 -6.30
N ASP A 371 -22.43 -20.51 -5.87
CA ASP A 371 -21.82 -19.27 -5.35
C ASP A 371 -20.84 -19.53 -4.19
N ALA A 372 -21.17 -20.47 -3.31
CA ALA A 372 -20.32 -20.89 -2.21
C ALA A 372 -18.98 -21.48 -2.68
N ASP A 373 -18.98 -22.22 -3.79
CA ASP A 373 -17.78 -22.82 -4.37
C ASP A 373 -16.89 -21.75 -5.02
N PHE A 374 -17.48 -20.74 -5.70
CA PHE A 374 -16.72 -19.61 -6.23
C PHE A 374 -16.03 -18.81 -5.13
N ILE A 375 -16.76 -18.45 -4.07
CA ILE A 375 -16.20 -17.70 -2.95
C ILE A 375 -15.05 -18.48 -2.30
N ARG A 376 -15.26 -19.79 -2.08
CA ARG A 376 -14.25 -20.64 -1.50
C ARG A 376 -13.02 -20.77 -2.39
N CYS A 377 -13.19 -20.97 -3.70
CA CYS A 377 -12.10 -21.02 -4.67
C CYS A 377 -11.24 -19.74 -4.61
N ILE A 378 -11.87 -18.57 -4.56
CA ILE A 378 -11.16 -17.28 -4.43
C ILE A 378 -10.33 -17.25 -3.14
N LEU A 379 -10.93 -17.59 -1.99
CA LEU A 379 -10.22 -17.54 -0.70
C LEU A 379 -9.09 -18.56 -0.61
N GLU A 380 -9.30 -19.79 -1.11
CA GLU A 380 -8.27 -20.83 -1.15
C GLU A 380 -7.13 -20.45 -2.09
N SER A 381 -7.43 -19.83 -3.25
CA SER A 381 -6.42 -19.32 -4.18
C SER A 381 -5.56 -18.22 -3.57
N ILE A 382 -6.17 -17.30 -2.84
CA ILE A 382 -5.45 -16.25 -2.09
C ILE A 382 -4.52 -16.89 -1.04
N ALA A 383 -5.01 -17.85 -0.25
CA ALA A 383 -4.20 -18.51 0.77
C ALA A 383 -3.01 -19.30 0.16
N LEU A 384 -3.23 -19.96 -0.97
CA LEU A 384 -2.16 -20.66 -1.72
C LEU A 384 -1.15 -19.70 -2.35
N LYS A 385 -1.59 -18.53 -2.84
CA LYS A 385 -0.66 -17.51 -3.35
C LYS A 385 0.21 -16.96 -2.21
N VAL A 386 -0.36 -16.75 -1.02
CA VAL A 386 0.40 -16.39 0.19
C VAL A 386 1.42 -17.48 0.53
N LYS A 387 1.02 -18.77 0.49
CA LYS A 387 1.94 -19.89 0.70
C LYS A 387 3.08 -19.89 -0.32
N TYR A 388 2.76 -19.75 -1.60
CA TYR A 388 3.75 -19.68 -2.68
C TYR A 388 4.78 -18.56 -2.42
N CYS A 389 4.30 -17.34 -2.13
CA CYS A 389 5.18 -16.20 -1.86
C CYS A 389 6.04 -16.42 -0.60
N THR A 390 5.48 -17.02 0.45
CA THR A 390 6.24 -17.35 1.68
C THR A 390 7.34 -18.36 1.38
N GLU A 391 7.02 -19.44 0.67
CA GLU A 391 8.01 -20.45 0.27
C GLU A 391 9.07 -19.88 -0.67
N TYR A 392 8.70 -18.95 -1.55
CA TYR A 392 9.65 -18.27 -2.43
C TYR A 392 10.67 -17.44 -1.64
N LEU A 393 10.22 -16.69 -0.63
CA LEU A 393 11.13 -15.95 0.26
C LEU A 393 12.11 -16.88 0.98
N GLU A 394 11.64 -18.04 1.48
CA GLU A 394 12.48 -18.98 2.22
C GLU A 394 13.42 -19.81 1.33
N LYS A 395 12.87 -20.36 0.23
CA LYS A 395 13.59 -21.37 -0.57
C LYS A 395 14.43 -20.76 -1.69
N GLU A 396 13.89 -19.73 -2.36
CA GLU A 396 14.55 -19.12 -3.53
C GLU A 396 15.40 -17.91 -3.15
N LEU A 397 14.93 -17.09 -2.19
CA LEU A 397 15.67 -15.92 -1.71
C LEU A 397 16.47 -16.19 -0.44
N HIS A 398 16.34 -17.37 0.16
CA HIS A 398 17.05 -17.81 1.36
C HIS A 398 16.90 -16.87 2.57
N ILE A 399 15.73 -16.23 2.68
CA ILE A 399 15.42 -15.33 3.80
C ILE A 399 14.79 -16.17 4.93
N PRO A 400 15.41 -16.24 6.12
CA PRO A 400 14.81 -16.95 7.24
C PRO A 400 13.57 -16.20 7.76
N LEU A 401 12.44 -16.88 7.83
CA LEU A 401 11.19 -16.31 8.27
C LEU A 401 10.80 -16.77 9.67
N HIS A 402 10.45 -15.83 10.55
CA HIS A 402 10.17 -16.10 11.96
C HIS A 402 8.70 -15.99 12.32
N LYS A 403 8.10 -14.83 12.11
CA LYS A 403 6.72 -14.51 12.49
C LYS A 403 5.96 -14.00 11.27
N ILE A 404 4.67 -14.28 11.22
CA ILE A 404 3.77 -13.84 10.15
C ILE A 404 2.66 -13.00 10.75
N SER A 405 2.59 -11.74 10.38
CA SER A 405 1.58 -10.78 10.84
C SER A 405 0.65 -10.41 9.69
N VAL A 406 -0.65 -10.56 9.90
CA VAL A 406 -1.68 -10.12 8.93
C VAL A 406 -2.35 -8.86 9.48
N ILE A 407 -2.42 -7.82 8.65
CA ILE A 407 -2.88 -6.48 9.04
C ILE A 407 -3.93 -5.93 8.06
N ASN A 408 -4.49 -4.79 8.44
CA ASN A 408 -5.50 -4.05 7.69
C ASN A 408 -6.87 -4.74 7.60
N GLY A 409 -7.76 -4.21 6.75
CA GLY A 409 -9.19 -4.56 6.72
C GLY A 409 -9.48 -6.04 6.49
N GLY A 410 -8.61 -6.74 5.76
CA GLY A 410 -8.76 -8.17 5.46
C GLY A 410 -8.71 -9.08 6.68
N THR A 411 -8.14 -8.62 7.80
CA THR A 411 -8.11 -9.39 9.06
C THR A 411 -9.49 -9.70 9.63
N ARG A 412 -10.53 -9.01 9.18
CA ARG A 412 -11.92 -9.27 9.53
C ARG A 412 -12.48 -10.55 8.89
N ASN A 413 -11.84 -11.05 7.82
CA ASN A 413 -12.21 -12.32 7.20
C ASN A 413 -11.57 -13.50 7.95
N TYR A 414 -12.24 -13.97 9.01
CA TYR A 414 -11.73 -15.04 9.86
C TYR A 414 -11.54 -16.38 9.11
N VAL A 415 -12.28 -16.61 8.02
CA VAL A 415 -12.15 -17.83 7.19
C VAL A 415 -10.82 -17.80 6.45
N LEU A 416 -10.50 -16.68 5.80
CA LEU A 416 -9.23 -16.50 5.11
C LEU A 416 -8.05 -16.56 6.10
N MET A 417 -8.17 -15.94 7.28
CA MET A 417 -7.11 -16.00 8.30
C MET A 417 -6.78 -17.43 8.71
N GLN A 418 -7.80 -18.27 8.92
CA GLN A 418 -7.60 -19.69 9.20
C GLN A 418 -7.01 -20.43 8.00
N MET A 419 -7.48 -20.16 6.77
CA MET A 419 -6.94 -20.77 5.56
C MET A 419 -5.46 -20.39 5.35
N ILE A 420 -5.05 -19.16 5.61
CA ILE A 420 -3.64 -18.74 5.53
C ILE A 420 -2.81 -19.50 6.55
N SER A 421 -3.24 -19.58 7.80
CA SER A 421 -2.52 -20.35 8.84
C SER A 421 -2.38 -21.83 8.48
N ASP A 422 -3.49 -22.45 8.00
CA ASP A 422 -3.49 -23.85 7.55
C ASP A 422 -2.57 -24.08 6.35
N ALA A 423 -2.60 -23.17 5.36
CA ALA A 423 -1.77 -23.26 4.17
C ALA A 423 -0.28 -23.13 4.49
N LEU A 424 0.07 -22.22 5.38
CA LEU A 424 1.46 -22.00 5.81
C LEU A 424 1.96 -23.07 6.80
N ALA A 425 1.06 -23.85 7.40
CA ALA A 425 1.33 -24.76 8.50
C ALA A 425 2.07 -24.07 9.67
N ARG A 426 1.75 -22.79 9.92
CA ARG A 426 2.37 -21.93 10.94
C ARG A 426 1.31 -21.03 11.60
N PRO A 427 1.51 -20.62 12.85
CA PRO A 427 0.69 -19.59 13.46
C PRO A 427 0.78 -18.28 12.68
N VAL A 428 -0.38 -17.59 12.54
CA VAL A 428 -0.44 -16.23 12.01
C VAL A 428 -1.09 -15.29 13.02
N TYR A 429 -0.56 -14.08 13.12
CA TYR A 429 -0.98 -13.05 14.06
C TYR A 429 -1.78 -11.98 13.31
N CYS A 430 -3.08 -11.88 13.56
CA CYS A 430 -4.00 -11.04 12.81
C CYS A 430 -4.54 -9.90 13.66
N GLY A 431 -4.42 -8.67 13.16
CA GLY A 431 -4.92 -7.51 13.91
C GLY A 431 -4.67 -6.20 13.19
N LEU A 432 -4.76 -5.11 13.92
CA LEU A 432 -4.58 -3.75 13.40
C LEU A 432 -5.36 -3.49 12.10
N PRO A 433 -6.68 -3.46 12.14
CA PRO A 433 -7.49 -3.20 10.94
C PRO A 433 -7.25 -1.81 10.33
N TYR A 434 -6.53 -0.94 11.03
CA TYR A 434 -6.12 0.40 10.62
C TYR A 434 -4.62 0.60 10.86
N ALA A 435 -3.81 -0.34 10.38
CA ALA A 435 -2.37 -0.36 10.62
C ALA A 435 -1.66 0.90 10.09
N THR A 436 -2.08 1.42 8.92
CA THR A 436 -1.54 2.64 8.32
C THR A 436 -1.71 3.84 9.25
N LEU A 437 -2.94 4.11 9.73
CA LEU A 437 -3.19 5.18 10.70
C LEU A 437 -2.41 4.99 12.00
N THR A 438 -2.25 3.75 12.45
CA THR A 438 -1.45 3.44 13.65
C THR A 438 0.01 3.84 13.43
N GLY A 439 0.61 3.47 12.31
CA GLY A 439 1.98 3.85 11.96
C GLY A 439 2.17 5.36 11.82
N ASN A 440 1.22 6.04 11.18
CA ASN A 440 1.21 7.50 11.08
C ASN A 440 1.19 8.17 12.47
N ILE A 441 0.29 7.76 13.36
CA ILE A 441 0.20 8.28 14.73
C ILE A 441 1.51 8.04 15.50
N LEU A 442 2.06 6.83 15.42
CA LEU A 442 3.32 6.48 16.08
C LEU A 442 4.49 7.32 15.57
N THR A 443 4.57 7.56 14.27
CA THR A 443 5.60 8.42 13.68
C THR A 443 5.47 9.87 14.16
N GLN A 444 4.25 10.38 14.33
CA GLN A 444 4.04 11.70 14.91
C GLN A 444 4.49 11.75 16.37
N LEU A 445 4.23 10.70 17.16
CA LEU A 445 4.72 10.62 18.55
C LEU A 445 6.24 10.57 18.63
N TYR A 446 6.90 9.86 17.68
CA TYR A 446 8.34 9.87 17.53
C TYR A 446 8.86 11.30 17.22
N ALA A 447 8.26 11.99 16.27
CA ALA A 447 8.63 13.37 15.92
C ALA A 447 8.42 14.38 17.08
N LEU A 448 7.46 14.12 17.95
CA LEU A 448 7.19 14.92 19.15
C LEU A 448 8.11 14.58 20.32
N GLY A 449 9.03 13.61 20.16
CA GLY A 449 10.00 13.19 21.19
C GLY A 449 9.41 12.31 22.30
N GLU A 450 8.23 11.73 22.09
CA GLU A 450 7.59 10.81 23.03
C GLU A 450 8.10 9.36 22.87
N LEU A 451 8.67 9.04 21.70
CA LEU A 451 9.26 7.76 21.35
C LEU A 451 10.64 8.02 20.70
N GLY A 452 11.61 7.14 20.97
CA GLY A 452 12.99 7.32 20.53
C GLY A 452 13.43 6.45 19.36
N SER A 453 12.60 5.45 18.96
CA SER A 453 12.95 4.52 17.86
C SER A 453 11.71 3.82 17.29
N VAL A 454 11.88 3.20 16.12
CA VAL A 454 10.86 2.32 15.51
C VAL A 454 10.52 1.14 16.45
N ASP A 455 11.50 0.62 17.18
CA ASP A 455 11.25 -0.48 18.10
C ASP A 455 10.34 -0.03 19.29
N GLU A 456 10.54 1.18 19.80
CA GLU A 456 9.62 1.76 20.81
C GLU A 456 8.21 2.02 20.24
N MET A 457 8.10 2.42 18.96
CA MET A 457 6.81 2.54 18.26
C MET A 457 6.08 1.19 18.25
N ARG A 458 6.76 0.12 17.87
CA ARG A 458 6.23 -1.25 17.81
C ARG A 458 5.88 -1.82 19.19
N ASP A 459 6.65 -1.51 20.20
CA ASP A 459 6.39 -1.87 21.58
C ASP A 459 5.14 -1.14 22.11
N LEU A 460 4.99 0.15 21.83
CA LEU A 460 3.79 0.90 22.17
C LEU A 460 2.56 0.33 21.45
N SER A 461 2.69 0.01 20.17
CA SER A 461 1.64 -0.66 19.39
C SER A 461 1.24 -1.98 20.07
N GLY A 462 2.20 -2.81 20.45
CA GLY A 462 1.95 -4.10 21.13
C GLY A 462 1.28 -3.99 22.49
N ARG A 463 1.59 -2.94 23.26
CA ARG A 463 0.92 -2.67 24.53
C ARG A 463 -0.49 -2.10 24.35
N SER A 464 -0.76 -1.48 23.20
CA SER A 464 -2.01 -0.74 22.93
C SER A 464 -3.04 -1.58 22.20
N PHE A 465 -2.61 -2.47 21.29
CA PHE A 465 -3.47 -3.24 20.42
C PHE A 465 -3.21 -4.74 20.53
N SER A 466 -4.27 -5.53 20.50
CA SER A 466 -4.18 -6.99 20.53
C SER A 466 -4.17 -7.58 19.12
N MET A 467 -3.36 -8.62 18.93
CA MET A 467 -3.36 -9.45 17.73
C MET A 467 -4.00 -10.79 18.07
N LYS A 468 -4.96 -11.24 17.25
CA LYS A 468 -5.56 -12.57 17.36
C LYS A 468 -4.66 -13.59 16.68
N GLU A 469 -4.39 -14.69 17.36
CA GLU A 469 -3.58 -15.78 16.84
C GLU A 469 -4.47 -16.86 16.21
N TYR A 470 -4.11 -17.30 15.00
CA TYR A 470 -4.71 -18.44 14.31
C TYR A 470 -3.67 -19.54 14.17
N HIS A 471 -4.00 -20.72 14.68
CA HIS A 471 -3.14 -21.90 14.62
C HIS A 471 -3.53 -22.82 13.47
N PRO A 472 -2.54 -23.45 12.79
CA PRO A 472 -2.82 -24.37 11.71
C PRO A 472 -3.46 -25.66 12.22
N VAL A 473 -4.36 -26.21 11.42
CA VAL A 473 -4.98 -27.51 11.65
C VAL A 473 -4.14 -28.59 10.92
N GLU A 474 -3.33 -29.35 11.64
CA GLU A 474 -2.35 -30.30 11.08
C GLU A 474 -2.93 -31.23 9.99
N LYS A 475 -4.12 -31.79 10.20
CA LYS A 475 -4.79 -32.68 9.24
C LYS A 475 -5.12 -32.02 7.88
N ARG A 476 -4.98 -30.68 7.76
CA ARG A 476 -5.19 -29.94 6.51
C ARG A 476 -3.91 -29.68 5.73
N LYS A 477 -2.75 -29.97 6.30
CA LYS A 477 -1.45 -29.70 5.67
C LYS A 477 -1.34 -30.35 4.29
N GLU A 478 -1.65 -31.64 4.17
CA GLU A 478 -1.58 -32.39 2.91
C GLU A 478 -2.47 -31.75 1.81
N TYR A 479 -3.66 -31.26 2.19
CA TYR A 479 -4.55 -30.56 1.26
C TYR A 479 -3.89 -29.32 0.67
N TRP A 480 -3.25 -28.49 1.51
CA TRP A 480 -2.61 -27.24 1.07
C TRP A 480 -1.30 -27.49 0.31
N ASP A 481 -0.53 -28.50 0.69
CA ASP A 481 0.71 -28.86 -0.03
C ASP A 481 0.36 -29.41 -1.43
N SER A 482 -0.64 -30.28 -1.54
CA SER A 482 -1.14 -30.79 -2.82
C SER A 482 -1.77 -29.68 -3.67
N GLY A 483 -2.48 -28.75 -3.03
CA GLY A 483 -3.05 -27.58 -3.70
C GLY A 483 -1.99 -26.69 -4.33
N LEU A 484 -0.91 -26.38 -3.61
CA LEU A 484 0.20 -25.59 -4.14
C LEU A 484 0.90 -26.32 -5.30
N GLN A 485 1.18 -27.60 -5.14
CA GLN A 485 1.78 -28.40 -6.22
C GLN A 485 0.90 -28.36 -7.48
N LYS A 486 -0.40 -28.54 -7.34
CA LYS A 486 -1.36 -28.44 -8.44
C LYS A 486 -1.36 -27.08 -9.12
N MET A 487 -1.28 -25.99 -8.34
CA MET A 487 -1.18 -24.63 -8.90
C MET A 487 0.11 -24.45 -9.71
N MET A 488 1.23 -24.94 -9.20
CA MET A 488 2.52 -24.85 -9.90
C MET A 488 2.53 -25.68 -11.21
N GLU A 489 2.05 -26.94 -11.18
CA GLU A 489 1.96 -27.82 -12.35
C GLU A 489 1.05 -27.25 -13.46
N LYS A 490 0.01 -26.53 -13.09
CA LYS A 490 -0.92 -25.87 -14.02
C LYS A 490 -0.44 -24.48 -14.49
N GLY A 491 0.73 -24.03 -14.02
CA GLY A 491 1.23 -22.69 -14.32
C GLY A 491 0.38 -21.56 -13.74
N VAL A 492 -0.37 -21.87 -12.67
CA VAL A 492 -1.27 -20.95 -11.96
C VAL A 492 -0.52 -20.00 -11.02
N CYS A 493 0.73 -20.31 -10.66
CA CYS A 493 1.63 -19.41 -9.95
C CYS A 493 2.90 -19.17 -10.76
N LYS A 494 3.16 -17.93 -11.11
CA LYS A 494 4.39 -17.48 -11.76
C LYS A 494 5.02 -16.36 -10.94
#